data_aa2ddeed2c67c43c1dce72c70375a5bb
#
_entry.id   aa2ddeed2c67c43c1dce72c70375a5bb
#
_cell.length_a   1.000
_cell.length_b   1.000
_cell.length_c   1.000
_cell.angle_alpha   90.00
_cell.angle_beta   90.00
_cell.angle_gamma   90.00
#
_symmetry.space_group_name_H-M   'P 1'
#
loop_
_entity.id
_entity.type
_entity.pdbx_description
1 polymer ?
#
loop_
_entity_poly.entity_id
_entity_poly.type
_entity_poly.pdbx_seq_one_letter_code
_entity_poly.pdbx_strand_id
1 'polypeptide(L)'
;MPPETTIDPTTPATPVLELRDVVIHYGRIRALHGISLQVGAGELVTLLGANGAGKSTTMRGISGLNRLTSGEILFNGEAISGLAPHERVKRGIIQVPEGRRIFPGMTVLENLDMGCYGRKFDSKAAYQESVDHVFELFPRLGERRKQFGGTMSGGEQQMLAIGRALMARPKLLLLDEPSMGLAPMVIQQIFRIIAQINAEGTTILLVEQNAQQALSRSTRGYILETGVITKEGAGRDLLVDDAVREAYLGVA
;
A
#
# COMPACT_ATOMS: atom_id res chain seq x y z
N MET A 1 15.94 17.00 -36.81
CA MET A 1 14.78 17.03 -35.90
C MET A 1 14.31 15.59 -35.73
N PRO A 2 14.31 15.03 -34.51
CA PRO A 2 13.67 13.75 -34.27
C PRO A 2 12.13 13.94 -34.35
N PRO A 3 11.36 12.93 -34.76
CA PRO A 3 9.90 13.04 -34.85
C PRO A 3 9.31 13.21 -33.45
N GLU A 4 8.47 14.24 -33.28
CA GLU A 4 7.61 14.39 -32.11
C GLU A 4 6.63 13.21 -32.08
N THR A 5 6.77 12.36 -31.07
CA THR A 5 5.83 11.29 -30.79
C THR A 5 4.55 11.94 -30.25
N THR A 6 3.60 12.17 -31.12
CA THR A 6 2.23 12.59 -30.75
C THR A 6 1.62 11.47 -29.89
N ILE A 7 1.50 11.68 -28.59
CA ILE A 7 0.76 10.80 -27.70
C ILE A 7 -0.72 10.99 -28.03
N ASP A 8 -1.37 9.94 -28.51
CA ASP A 8 -2.82 9.91 -28.76
C ASP A 8 -3.52 9.99 -27.39
N PRO A 9 -4.33 11.05 -27.12
CA PRO A 9 -4.99 11.24 -25.83
C PRO A 9 -6.11 10.22 -25.55
N THR A 10 -6.39 9.31 -26.46
CA THR A 10 -7.45 8.28 -26.33
C THR A 10 -6.94 6.93 -25.84
N THR A 11 -5.64 6.71 -25.75
CA THR A 11 -5.10 5.46 -25.18
C THR A 11 -5.15 5.56 -23.64
N PRO A 12 -5.93 4.73 -22.94
CA PRO A 12 -5.91 4.74 -21.48
C PRO A 12 -4.50 4.45 -20.98
N ALA A 13 -4.00 5.30 -20.10
CA ALA A 13 -2.66 5.13 -19.54
C ALA A 13 -2.53 3.74 -18.90
N THR A 14 -1.46 3.03 -19.21
CA THR A 14 -1.17 1.70 -18.63
C THR A 14 -1.17 1.82 -17.10
N PRO A 15 -1.98 1.01 -16.39
CA PRO A 15 -2.00 1.05 -14.93
C PRO A 15 -0.65 0.63 -14.36
N VAL A 16 -0.27 1.21 -13.22
CA VAL A 16 0.94 0.83 -12.47
C VAL A 16 0.82 -0.59 -11.96
N LEU A 17 -0.37 -0.97 -11.47
CA LEU A 17 -0.69 -2.33 -11.04
C LEU A 17 -1.96 -2.79 -11.70
N GLU A 18 -1.97 -4.03 -12.21
CA GLU A 18 -3.16 -4.68 -12.73
C GLU A 18 -3.18 -6.14 -12.28
N LEU A 19 -4.30 -6.56 -11.70
CA LEU A 19 -4.63 -7.95 -11.41
C LEU A 19 -5.67 -8.41 -12.42
N ARG A 20 -5.47 -9.58 -13.03
CA ARG A 20 -6.39 -10.21 -13.99
C ARG A 20 -6.76 -11.60 -13.52
N ASP A 21 -8.02 -11.78 -13.14
CA ASP A 21 -8.62 -13.07 -12.73
C ASP A 21 -7.76 -13.84 -11.71
N VAL A 22 -7.21 -13.13 -10.74
CA VAL A 22 -6.26 -13.69 -9.77
C VAL A 22 -6.95 -14.64 -8.81
N VAL A 23 -6.49 -15.89 -8.80
CA VAL A 23 -6.93 -16.95 -7.90
C VAL A 23 -5.80 -17.37 -7.00
N ILE A 24 -6.05 -17.44 -5.69
CA ILE A 24 -5.10 -17.92 -4.69
C ILE A 24 -5.78 -18.94 -3.77
N HIS A 25 -5.06 -20.05 -3.49
CA HIS A 25 -5.49 -21.07 -2.55
C HIS A 25 -4.51 -21.20 -1.37
N TYR A 26 -5.06 -21.57 -0.21
CA TYR A 26 -4.33 -22.11 0.94
C TYR A 26 -4.74 -23.57 1.13
N GLY A 27 -3.95 -24.48 0.61
CA GLY A 27 -4.31 -25.89 0.52
C GLY A 27 -5.59 -26.07 -0.29
N ARG A 28 -6.68 -26.52 0.36
CA ARG A 28 -7.98 -26.74 -0.29
C ARG A 28 -8.90 -25.51 -0.25
N ILE A 29 -8.53 -24.46 0.50
CA ILE A 29 -9.35 -23.26 0.66
C ILE A 29 -8.99 -22.27 -0.43
N ARG A 30 -9.97 -21.92 -1.26
CA ARG A 30 -9.85 -20.85 -2.24
C ARG A 30 -10.07 -19.50 -1.53
N ALA A 31 -9.03 -18.70 -1.42
CA ALA A 31 -9.08 -17.42 -0.71
C ALA A 31 -9.38 -16.23 -1.64
N LEU A 32 -8.97 -16.32 -2.93
CA LEU A 32 -9.36 -15.37 -3.97
C LEU A 32 -9.96 -16.13 -5.14
N HIS A 33 -11.08 -15.62 -5.65
CA HIS A 33 -11.95 -16.32 -6.60
C HIS A 33 -11.91 -15.74 -8.03
N GLY A 34 -10.76 -15.20 -8.47
CA GLY A 34 -10.61 -14.56 -9.78
C GLY A 34 -10.86 -13.06 -9.67
N ILE A 35 -10.11 -12.40 -8.77
CA ILE A 35 -10.24 -10.95 -8.61
C ILE A 35 -9.47 -10.21 -9.70
N SER A 36 -10.07 -9.12 -10.19
CA SER A 36 -9.45 -8.18 -11.13
C SER A 36 -9.55 -6.78 -10.55
N LEU A 37 -8.43 -6.04 -10.52
CA LEU A 37 -8.38 -4.65 -10.09
C LEU A 37 -7.23 -3.92 -10.76
N GLN A 38 -7.29 -2.59 -10.79
CA GLN A 38 -6.26 -1.74 -11.36
C GLN A 38 -5.92 -0.58 -10.42
N VAL A 39 -4.64 -0.15 -10.46
CA VAL A 39 -4.15 1.06 -9.79
C VAL A 39 -3.39 1.88 -10.80
N GLY A 40 -3.88 3.07 -11.10
CA GLY A 40 -3.24 4.03 -12.00
C GLY A 40 -2.04 4.73 -11.34
N ALA A 41 -1.21 5.38 -12.14
CA ALA A 41 -0.08 6.16 -11.65
C ALA A 41 -0.56 7.32 -10.76
N GLY A 42 0.01 7.46 -9.56
CA GLY A 42 -0.37 8.50 -8.61
C GLY A 42 -1.75 8.32 -7.96
N GLU A 43 -2.47 7.24 -8.25
CA GLU A 43 -3.74 6.96 -7.56
C GLU A 43 -3.51 6.47 -6.13
N LEU A 44 -4.42 6.87 -5.24
CA LEU A 44 -4.69 6.20 -3.97
C LEU A 44 -5.93 5.33 -4.17
N VAL A 45 -5.73 4.02 -4.24
CA VAL A 45 -6.80 3.04 -4.40
C VAL A 45 -7.00 2.28 -3.09
N THR A 46 -8.25 2.11 -2.67
CA THR A 46 -8.60 1.35 -1.47
C THR A 46 -9.28 0.04 -1.81
N LEU A 47 -8.83 -1.05 -1.19
CA LEU A 47 -9.50 -2.34 -1.16
C LEU A 47 -10.14 -2.54 0.21
N LEU A 48 -11.46 -2.41 0.29
CA LEU A 48 -12.26 -2.62 1.49
C LEU A 48 -12.76 -4.06 1.58
N GLY A 49 -13.00 -4.51 2.79
CA GLY A 49 -13.64 -5.81 3.05
C GLY A 49 -13.58 -6.18 4.52
N ALA A 50 -14.47 -7.04 4.96
CA ALA A 50 -14.48 -7.59 6.31
C ALA A 50 -13.23 -8.48 6.58
N ASN A 51 -13.03 -8.87 7.84
CA ASN A 51 -11.99 -9.84 8.20
C ASN A 51 -12.26 -11.17 7.48
N GLY A 52 -11.20 -11.73 6.89
CA GLY A 52 -11.29 -12.94 6.10
C GLY A 52 -11.76 -12.76 4.66
N ALA A 53 -12.08 -11.53 4.20
CA ALA A 53 -12.53 -11.29 2.83
C ALA A 53 -11.46 -11.58 1.75
N GLY A 54 -10.17 -11.68 2.12
CA GLY A 54 -9.07 -11.93 1.18
C GLY A 54 -8.11 -10.76 0.98
N LYS A 55 -8.26 -9.66 1.73
CA LYS A 55 -7.46 -8.43 1.61
C LYS A 55 -5.95 -8.68 1.74
N SER A 56 -5.49 -9.23 2.87
CA SER A 56 -4.06 -9.53 3.08
C SER A 56 -3.56 -10.62 2.14
N THR A 57 -4.45 -11.53 1.67
CA THR A 57 -4.11 -12.50 0.62
C THR A 57 -3.80 -11.80 -0.70
N THR A 58 -4.58 -10.78 -1.07
CA THR A 58 -4.33 -9.94 -2.24
C THR A 58 -2.97 -9.24 -2.13
N MET A 59 -2.70 -8.60 -0.98
CA MET A 59 -1.40 -7.94 -0.73
C MET A 59 -0.23 -8.92 -0.84
N ARG A 60 -0.34 -10.12 -0.25
CA ARG A 60 0.67 -11.17 -0.34
C ARG A 60 0.85 -11.71 -1.76
N GLY A 61 -0.23 -11.79 -2.55
CA GLY A 61 -0.17 -12.12 -3.97
C GLY A 61 0.64 -11.09 -4.75
N ILE A 62 0.36 -9.78 -4.55
CA ILE A 62 1.07 -8.69 -5.21
C ILE A 62 2.54 -8.64 -4.78
N SER A 63 2.85 -8.89 -3.51
CA SER A 63 4.23 -8.91 -3.00
C SER A 63 5.01 -10.19 -3.35
N GLY A 64 4.35 -11.21 -3.93
CA GLY A 64 4.97 -12.48 -4.29
C GLY A 64 5.18 -13.44 -3.12
N LEU A 65 4.61 -13.14 -1.95
CA LEU A 65 4.66 -14.01 -0.76
C LEU A 65 3.71 -15.21 -0.90
N ASN A 66 2.64 -15.06 -1.69
CA ASN A 66 1.74 -16.13 -2.07
C ASN A 66 1.83 -16.39 -3.58
N ARG A 67 1.89 -17.66 -3.96
CA ARG A 67 1.79 -18.04 -5.37
C ARG A 67 0.35 -17.94 -5.85
N LEU A 68 0.16 -17.48 -7.07
CA LEU A 68 -1.12 -17.55 -7.77
C LEU A 68 -1.40 -19.01 -8.17
N THR A 69 -2.66 -19.40 -8.08
CA THR A 69 -3.14 -20.66 -8.67
C THR A 69 -3.47 -20.46 -10.15
N SER A 70 -4.05 -19.30 -10.49
CA SER A 70 -4.30 -18.85 -11.87
C SER A 70 -4.43 -17.34 -11.90
N GLY A 71 -4.56 -16.78 -13.10
CA GLY A 71 -4.59 -15.35 -13.32
C GLY A 71 -3.19 -14.74 -13.43
N GLU A 72 -3.14 -13.44 -13.54
CA GLU A 72 -1.91 -12.69 -13.80
C GLU A 72 -1.86 -11.41 -12.98
N ILE A 73 -0.65 -11.00 -12.58
CA ILE A 73 -0.36 -9.70 -11.98
C ILE A 73 0.66 -9.01 -12.86
N LEU A 74 0.30 -7.80 -13.31
CA LEU A 74 1.19 -6.93 -14.09
C LEU A 74 1.57 -5.70 -13.27
N PHE A 75 2.82 -5.27 -13.45
CA PHE A 75 3.36 -4.04 -12.88
C PHE A 75 3.99 -3.22 -14.01
N ASN A 76 3.46 -2.01 -14.27
CA ASN A 76 3.79 -1.20 -15.43
C ASN A 76 3.68 -1.97 -16.75
N GLY A 77 2.66 -2.81 -16.90
CA GLY A 77 2.42 -3.64 -18.07
C GLY A 77 3.28 -4.92 -18.18
N GLU A 78 4.24 -5.13 -17.27
CA GLU A 78 5.08 -6.34 -17.24
C GLU A 78 4.53 -7.38 -16.26
N ALA A 79 4.45 -8.64 -16.69
CA ALA A 79 4.03 -9.75 -15.81
C ALA A 79 5.04 -9.99 -14.69
N ILE A 80 4.54 -9.94 -13.44
CA ILE A 80 5.35 -10.16 -12.24
C ILE A 80 4.96 -11.42 -11.46
N SER A 81 3.95 -12.17 -11.92
CA SER A 81 3.39 -13.32 -11.20
C SER A 81 4.45 -14.37 -10.85
N GLY A 82 5.44 -14.60 -11.73
CA GLY A 82 6.55 -15.56 -11.51
C GLY A 82 7.74 -15.01 -10.74
N LEU A 83 7.78 -13.71 -10.42
CA LEU A 83 8.93 -13.10 -9.77
C LEU A 83 8.94 -13.35 -8.26
N ALA A 84 10.14 -13.59 -7.72
CA ALA A 84 10.36 -13.71 -6.29
C ALA A 84 10.10 -12.36 -5.56
N PRO A 85 9.75 -12.38 -4.25
CA PRO A 85 9.45 -11.15 -3.50
C PRO A 85 10.55 -10.08 -3.58
N HIS A 86 11.81 -10.47 -3.45
CA HIS A 86 12.93 -9.52 -3.50
C HIS A 86 13.11 -8.86 -4.88
N GLU A 87 12.71 -9.52 -5.96
CA GLU A 87 12.73 -8.95 -7.32
C GLU A 87 11.63 -7.91 -7.49
N ARG A 88 10.45 -8.12 -6.87
CA ARG A 88 9.35 -7.15 -6.85
C ARG A 88 9.72 -5.91 -6.04
N VAL A 89 10.41 -6.10 -4.90
CA VAL A 89 10.98 -4.98 -4.10
C VAL A 89 11.94 -4.15 -4.94
N LYS A 90 12.86 -4.78 -5.70
CA LYS A 90 13.80 -4.08 -6.59
C LYS A 90 13.10 -3.29 -7.71
N ARG A 91 11.90 -3.69 -8.12
CA ARG A 91 11.08 -2.95 -9.08
C ARG A 91 10.34 -1.76 -8.47
N GLY A 92 10.31 -1.65 -7.14
CA GLY A 92 9.67 -0.58 -6.39
C GLY A 92 8.29 -0.92 -5.83
N ILE A 93 7.94 -2.21 -5.70
CA ILE A 93 6.72 -2.65 -4.99
C ILE A 93 7.11 -2.88 -3.54
N ILE A 94 6.67 -2.00 -2.65
CA ILE A 94 7.03 -2.04 -1.23
C ILE A 94 5.78 -2.20 -0.38
N GLN A 95 5.80 -3.16 0.55
CA GLN A 95 4.67 -3.44 1.43
C GLN A 95 4.98 -3.06 2.87
N VAL A 96 4.03 -2.37 3.51
CA VAL A 96 3.90 -2.26 4.95
C VAL A 96 2.84 -3.28 5.38
N PRO A 97 3.23 -4.43 5.93
CA PRO A 97 2.30 -5.47 6.30
C PRO A 97 1.56 -5.11 7.60
N GLU A 98 0.44 -5.79 7.83
CA GLU A 98 -0.29 -5.78 9.09
C GLU A 98 0.63 -6.09 10.29
N GLY A 99 0.37 -5.45 11.44
CA GLY A 99 1.12 -5.67 12.67
C GLY A 99 2.47 -4.96 12.70
N ARG A 100 2.66 -3.90 11.87
CA ARG A 100 3.81 -2.97 11.86
C ARG A 100 5.12 -3.61 11.44
N ARG A 101 5.46 -4.80 11.96
CA ARG A 101 6.66 -5.62 11.61
C ARG A 101 7.97 -4.81 11.64
N ILE A 102 8.11 -3.92 12.64
CA ILE A 102 9.37 -3.24 12.92
C ILE A 102 10.37 -4.21 13.57
N PHE A 103 11.62 -3.81 13.64
CA PHE A 103 12.67 -4.51 14.38
C PHE A 103 12.77 -3.89 15.80
N PRO A 104 12.19 -4.51 16.85
CA PRO A 104 12.08 -3.89 18.17
C PRO A 104 13.42 -3.66 18.86
N GLY A 105 14.43 -4.49 18.57
CA GLY A 105 15.79 -4.38 19.08
C GLY A 105 16.71 -3.43 18.32
N MET A 106 16.19 -2.75 17.28
CA MET A 106 16.90 -1.73 16.51
C MET A 106 16.35 -0.36 16.86
N THR A 107 17.20 0.66 16.75
CA THR A 107 16.81 2.07 16.88
C THR A 107 15.89 2.49 15.71
N VAL A 108 15.27 3.66 15.84
CA VAL A 108 14.48 4.27 14.74
C VAL A 108 15.32 4.37 13.47
N LEU A 109 16.54 4.92 13.57
CA LEU A 109 17.40 5.10 12.38
C LEU A 109 17.79 3.76 11.77
N GLU A 110 18.20 2.77 12.56
CA GLU A 110 18.52 1.42 12.07
C GLU A 110 17.33 0.72 11.42
N ASN A 111 16.11 0.93 11.94
CA ASN A 111 14.89 0.44 11.28
C ASN A 111 14.69 1.11 9.91
N LEU A 112 14.93 2.42 9.78
CA LEU A 112 14.86 3.13 8.50
C LEU A 112 15.90 2.59 7.52
N ASP A 113 17.14 2.33 7.98
CA ASP A 113 18.23 1.78 7.18
C ASP A 113 17.87 0.41 6.58
N MET A 114 17.13 -0.41 7.32
CA MET A 114 16.63 -1.69 6.78
C MET A 114 15.73 -1.52 5.56
N GLY A 115 15.04 -0.37 5.42
CA GLY A 115 14.26 -0.03 4.24
C GLY A 115 15.10 0.19 2.98
N CYS A 116 16.39 0.46 3.14
CA CYS A 116 17.32 0.72 2.04
C CYS A 116 17.90 -0.56 1.40
N TYR A 117 17.64 -1.75 1.95
CA TYR A 117 18.30 -3.00 1.54
C TYR A 117 18.23 -3.30 0.03
N GLY A 118 17.13 -2.96 -0.61
CA GLY A 118 16.93 -3.15 -2.06
C GLY A 118 17.39 -1.98 -2.93
N ARG A 119 17.91 -0.89 -2.33
CA ARG A 119 18.21 0.37 -3.00
C ARG A 119 19.68 0.74 -2.86
N LYS A 120 20.29 1.15 -3.97
CA LYS A 120 21.60 1.82 -3.97
C LYS A 120 21.39 3.32 -3.95
N PHE A 121 22.12 4.03 -3.09
CA PHE A 121 22.16 5.49 -3.09
C PHE A 121 23.39 5.95 -3.88
N ASP A 122 23.21 6.96 -4.72
CA ASP A 122 24.28 7.53 -5.54
C ASP A 122 25.31 8.28 -4.70
N SER A 123 24.88 8.76 -3.52
CA SER A 123 25.72 9.48 -2.57
C SER A 123 25.19 9.39 -1.13
N LYS A 124 26.06 9.74 -0.17
CA LYS A 124 25.64 9.93 1.23
C LYS A 124 24.61 11.06 1.37
N ALA A 125 24.67 12.08 0.53
CA ALA A 125 23.71 13.18 0.51
C ALA A 125 22.32 12.67 0.10
N ALA A 126 22.20 11.83 -0.94
CA ALA A 126 20.94 11.25 -1.38
C ALA A 126 20.30 10.33 -0.32
N TYR A 127 21.12 9.60 0.46
CA TYR A 127 20.64 8.87 1.63
C TYR A 127 20.10 9.82 2.69
N GLN A 128 20.87 10.86 3.06
CA GLN A 128 20.47 11.83 4.09
C GLN A 128 19.19 12.56 3.72
N GLU A 129 19.04 12.99 2.47
CA GLU A 129 17.80 13.56 1.93
C GLU A 129 16.58 12.64 2.14
N SER A 130 16.76 11.33 1.92
CA SER A 130 15.67 10.36 2.15
C SER A 130 15.31 10.22 3.63
N VAL A 131 16.31 10.25 4.52
CA VAL A 131 16.09 10.22 5.98
C VAL A 131 15.39 11.50 6.45
N ASP A 132 15.86 12.67 5.96
CA ASP A 132 15.30 13.98 6.33
C ASP A 132 13.85 14.08 5.87
N HIS A 133 13.53 13.63 4.65
CA HIS A 133 12.15 13.56 4.16
C HIS A 133 11.26 12.69 5.05
N VAL A 134 11.73 11.52 5.50
CA VAL A 134 10.97 10.70 6.45
C VAL A 134 10.76 11.44 7.78
N PHE A 135 11.74 12.19 8.27
CA PHE A 135 11.61 12.95 9.51
C PHE A 135 10.74 14.21 9.36
N GLU A 136 10.63 14.78 8.17
CA GLU A 136 9.65 15.83 7.84
C GLU A 136 8.21 15.30 7.90
N LEU A 137 7.96 14.11 7.32
CA LEU A 137 6.66 13.44 7.40
C LEU A 137 6.33 12.97 8.83
N PHE A 138 7.34 12.53 9.57
CA PHE A 138 7.22 11.96 10.92
C PHE A 138 8.17 12.64 11.92
N PRO A 139 7.93 13.90 12.35
CA PRO A 139 8.85 14.65 13.21
C PRO A 139 9.21 13.91 14.52
N ARG A 140 8.25 13.16 15.08
CA ARG A 140 8.46 12.36 16.30
C ARG A 140 9.53 11.28 16.13
N LEU A 141 9.68 10.72 14.93
CA LEU A 141 10.77 9.78 14.63
C LEU A 141 12.12 10.48 14.62
N GLY A 142 12.18 11.71 14.08
CA GLY A 142 13.39 12.53 14.07
C GLY A 142 13.89 12.91 15.46
N GLU A 143 12.96 13.25 16.39
CA GLU A 143 13.27 13.53 17.80
C GLU A 143 13.84 12.28 18.52
N ARG A 144 13.48 11.09 18.08
CA ARG A 144 13.74 9.80 18.74
C ARG A 144 14.61 8.86 17.93
N ARG A 145 15.44 9.40 17.03
CA ARG A 145 16.24 8.62 16.07
C ARG A 145 17.10 7.51 16.69
N LYS A 146 17.54 7.68 17.95
CA LYS A 146 18.36 6.72 18.71
C LYS A 146 17.53 5.82 19.65
N GLN A 147 16.22 6.02 19.76
CA GLN A 147 15.35 5.21 20.60
C GLN A 147 15.09 3.85 19.93
N PHE A 148 15.05 2.78 20.73
CA PHE A 148 14.68 1.44 20.24
C PHE A 148 13.21 1.38 19.82
N GLY A 149 12.94 0.82 18.65
CA GLY A 149 11.60 0.71 18.09
C GLY A 149 10.60 -0.01 19.00
N GLY A 150 11.06 -1.03 19.74
CA GLY A 150 10.22 -1.77 20.68
C GLY A 150 9.70 -0.96 21.87
N THR A 151 10.32 0.18 22.18
CA THR A 151 9.92 1.07 23.30
C THR A 151 8.99 2.20 22.86
N MET A 152 8.64 2.26 21.57
CA MET A 152 7.75 3.27 21.01
C MET A 152 6.28 2.88 21.17
N SER A 153 5.40 3.88 21.20
CA SER A 153 3.95 3.65 21.16
C SER A 153 3.52 2.96 19.86
N GLY A 154 2.35 2.33 19.88
CA GLY A 154 1.84 1.64 18.70
C GLY A 154 1.70 2.53 17.46
N GLY A 155 1.31 3.79 17.63
CA GLY A 155 1.23 4.75 16.54
C GLY A 155 2.60 5.13 16.00
N GLU A 156 3.58 5.37 16.87
CA GLU A 156 4.96 5.66 16.46
C GLU A 156 5.61 4.48 15.74
N GLN A 157 5.33 3.24 16.18
CA GLN A 157 5.78 2.03 15.48
C GLN A 157 5.16 1.91 14.08
N GLN A 158 3.89 2.31 13.91
CA GLN A 158 3.24 2.33 12.60
C GLN A 158 3.87 3.39 11.69
N MET A 159 4.13 4.59 12.22
CA MET A 159 4.87 5.64 11.51
C MET A 159 6.26 5.17 11.09
N LEU A 160 6.97 4.47 11.98
CA LEU A 160 8.29 3.89 11.70
C LEU A 160 8.22 2.83 10.59
N ALA A 161 7.19 1.98 10.59
CA ALA A 161 7.00 0.98 9.54
C ALA A 161 6.74 1.63 8.16
N ILE A 162 5.93 2.69 8.10
CA ILE A 162 5.70 3.47 6.87
C ILE A 162 6.98 4.20 6.46
N GLY A 163 7.65 4.89 7.40
CA GLY A 163 8.92 5.58 7.14
C GLY A 163 10.00 4.65 6.57
N ARG A 164 10.13 3.44 7.13
CA ARG A 164 11.02 2.40 6.60
C ARG A 164 10.68 2.04 5.15
N ALA A 165 9.39 1.91 4.82
CA ALA A 165 8.98 1.62 3.45
C ALA A 165 9.33 2.77 2.48
N LEU A 166 9.21 4.03 2.92
CA LEU A 166 9.54 5.21 2.11
C LEU A 166 11.04 5.31 1.79
N MET A 167 11.93 4.80 2.65
CA MET A 167 13.37 4.74 2.39
C MET A 167 13.72 3.99 1.10
N ALA A 168 12.86 3.04 0.68
CA ALA A 168 13.00 2.34 -0.59
C ALA A 168 12.57 3.17 -1.81
N ARG A 169 11.98 4.36 -1.66
CA ARG A 169 11.34 5.18 -2.72
C ARG A 169 10.37 4.34 -3.58
N PRO A 170 9.25 3.88 -3.00
CA PRO A 170 8.32 3.01 -3.69
C PRO A 170 7.70 3.67 -4.92
N LYS A 171 7.57 2.92 -6.01
CA LYS A 171 6.69 3.25 -7.14
C LYS A 171 5.25 2.85 -6.85
N LEU A 172 5.09 1.77 -6.06
CA LEU A 172 3.82 1.28 -5.53
C LEU A 172 4.01 0.94 -4.05
N LEU A 173 3.29 1.66 -3.19
CA LEU A 173 3.26 1.42 -1.75
C LEU A 173 1.99 0.64 -1.40
N LEU A 174 2.17 -0.53 -0.83
CA LEU A 174 1.11 -1.40 -0.35
C LEU A 174 0.97 -1.22 1.16
N LEU A 175 -0.19 -0.79 1.65
CA LEU A 175 -0.47 -0.57 3.07
C LEU A 175 -1.57 -1.54 3.53
N ASP A 176 -1.22 -2.45 4.43
CA ASP A 176 -2.12 -3.49 4.93
C ASP A 176 -2.61 -3.13 6.35
N GLU A 177 -3.85 -2.62 6.43
CA GLU A 177 -4.55 -2.18 7.64
C GLU A 177 -3.72 -1.25 8.56
N PRO A 178 -3.19 -0.12 8.02
CA PRO A 178 -2.29 0.74 8.77
C PRO A 178 -2.94 1.42 9.98
N SER A 179 -4.27 1.45 10.07
CA SER A 179 -5.00 2.07 11.18
C SER A 179 -5.33 1.10 12.32
N MET A 180 -5.14 -0.21 12.13
CA MET A 180 -5.61 -1.22 13.07
C MET A 180 -4.98 -1.10 14.46
N GLY A 181 -5.84 -1.09 15.51
CA GLY A 181 -5.41 -1.04 16.91
C GLY A 181 -4.77 0.29 17.33
N LEU A 182 -5.06 1.38 16.63
CA LEU A 182 -4.58 2.72 16.95
C LEU A 182 -5.68 3.61 17.55
N ALA A 183 -5.27 4.59 18.35
CA ALA A 183 -6.19 5.60 18.89
C ALA A 183 -6.72 6.50 17.77
N PRO A 184 -7.97 7.03 17.86
CA PRO A 184 -8.61 7.82 16.81
C PRO A 184 -7.78 9.00 16.29
N MET A 185 -7.10 9.73 17.16
CA MET A 185 -6.23 10.84 16.75
C MET A 185 -5.03 10.37 15.89
N VAL A 186 -4.46 9.21 16.25
CA VAL A 186 -3.33 8.63 15.51
C VAL A 186 -3.80 8.12 14.15
N ILE A 187 -4.99 7.52 14.06
CA ILE A 187 -5.61 7.11 12.80
C ILE A 187 -5.72 8.32 11.86
N GLN A 188 -6.28 9.44 12.33
CA GLN A 188 -6.39 10.66 11.52
C GLN A 188 -5.01 11.16 11.03
N GLN A 189 -4.00 11.09 11.89
CA GLN A 189 -2.64 11.49 11.54
C GLN A 189 -2.05 10.57 10.46
N ILE A 190 -2.17 9.25 10.61
CA ILE A 190 -1.70 8.26 9.62
C ILE A 190 -2.35 8.50 8.26
N PHE A 191 -3.68 8.66 8.21
CA PHE A 191 -4.37 8.91 6.95
C PHE A 191 -4.01 10.25 6.30
N ARG A 192 -3.73 11.30 7.10
CA ARG A 192 -3.23 12.58 6.58
C ARG A 192 -1.86 12.39 5.92
N ILE A 193 -0.98 11.64 6.55
CA ILE A 193 0.36 11.36 6.02
C ILE A 193 0.27 10.49 4.75
N ILE A 194 -0.59 9.47 4.73
CA ILE A 194 -0.84 8.66 3.52
C ILE A 194 -1.29 9.54 2.35
N ALA A 195 -2.21 10.48 2.60
CA ALA A 195 -2.67 11.42 1.57
C ALA A 195 -1.53 12.36 1.11
N GLN A 196 -0.65 12.80 2.02
CA GLN A 196 0.52 13.60 1.67
C GLN A 196 1.51 12.81 0.81
N ILE A 197 1.86 11.59 1.18
CA ILE A 197 2.73 10.68 0.41
C ILE A 197 2.16 10.46 -1.00
N ASN A 198 0.85 10.30 -1.13
CA ASN A 198 0.20 10.17 -2.43
C ASN A 198 0.27 11.47 -3.24
N ALA A 199 0.02 12.63 -2.62
CA ALA A 199 0.13 13.94 -3.26
C ALA A 199 1.54 14.26 -3.76
N GLU A 200 2.58 13.65 -3.17
CA GLU A 200 3.98 13.70 -3.62
C GLU A 200 4.25 12.75 -4.81
N GLY A 201 3.21 12.05 -5.32
CA GLY A 201 3.27 11.24 -6.54
C GLY A 201 3.43 9.73 -6.30
N THR A 202 3.49 9.26 -5.05
CA THR A 202 3.56 7.83 -4.76
C THR A 202 2.22 7.17 -5.06
N THR A 203 2.20 6.12 -5.89
CA THR A 203 1.02 5.28 -6.11
C THR A 203 0.78 4.40 -4.89
N ILE A 204 -0.46 4.34 -4.39
CA ILE A 204 -0.79 3.61 -3.16
C ILE A 204 -1.95 2.65 -3.37
N LEU A 205 -1.78 1.39 -2.95
CA LEU A 205 -2.88 0.47 -2.71
C LEU A 205 -3.03 0.27 -1.20
N LEU A 206 -4.15 0.72 -0.66
CA LEU A 206 -4.50 0.69 0.74
C LEU A 206 -5.54 -0.40 1.00
N VAL A 207 -5.26 -1.30 1.91
CA VAL A 207 -6.24 -2.25 2.45
C VAL A 207 -6.69 -1.75 3.82
N GLU A 208 -7.99 -1.65 4.03
CA GLU A 208 -8.56 -1.12 5.27
C GLU A 208 -9.93 -1.72 5.59
N GLN A 209 -10.31 -1.62 6.87
CA GLN A 209 -11.67 -1.84 7.36
C GLN A 209 -12.37 -0.51 7.67
N ASN A 210 -11.61 0.55 7.97
CA ASN A 210 -12.14 1.88 8.24
C ASN A 210 -12.54 2.56 6.92
N ALA A 211 -13.72 2.19 6.42
CA ALA A 211 -14.23 2.64 5.12
C ALA A 211 -14.30 4.16 5.01
N GLN A 212 -14.78 4.85 6.07
CA GLN A 212 -14.91 6.30 6.10
C GLN A 212 -13.56 7.00 5.86
N GLN A 213 -12.52 6.60 6.60
CA GLN A 213 -11.20 7.22 6.47
C GLN A 213 -10.53 6.89 5.14
N ALA A 214 -10.69 5.66 4.68
CA ALA A 214 -10.06 5.19 3.45
C ALA A 214 -10.72 5.79 2.20
N LEU A 215 -12.02 5.62 2.01
CA LEU A 215 -12.74 6.08 0.82
C LEU A 215 -12.75 7.60 0.66
N SER A 216 -12.82 8.36 1.78
CA SER A 216 -12.81 9.84 1.72
C SER A 216 -11.52 10.43 1.11
N ARG A 217 -10.47 9.62 1.01
CA ARG A 217 -9.15 10.03 0.48
C ARG A 217 -8.77 9.30 -0.80
N SER A 218 -9.53 8.26 -1.15
CA SER A 218 -9.22 7.42 -2.30
C SER A 218 -9.77 7.99 -3.60
N THR A 219 -8.99 7.90 -4.65
CA THR A 219 -9.44 8.15 -6.02
C THR A 219 -10.47 7.11 -6.44
N ARG A 220 -10.20 5.83 -6.09
CA ARG A 220 -11.00 4.65 -6.44
C ARG A 220 -11.06 3.70 -5.26
N GLY A 221 -12.16 2.94 -5.15
CA GLY A 221 -12.33 1.88 -4.17
C GLY A 221 -12.84 0.59 -4.81
N TYR A 222 -12.46 -0.52 -4.21
CA TYR A 222 -12.96 -1.87 -4.50
C TYR A 222 -13.51 -2.47 -3.21
N ILE A 223 -14.66 -3.13 -3.29
CA ILE A 223 -15.25 -3.89 -2.18
C ILE A 223 -14.97 -5.37 -2.42
N LEU A 224 -14.27 -6.00 -1.48
CA LEU A 224 -13.91 -7.41 -1.51
C LEU A 224 -14.73 -8.18 -0.47
N GLU A 225 -15.48 -9.16 -0.92
CA GLU A 225 -16.32 -10.02 -0.07
C GLU A 225 -16.05 -11.48 -0.41
N THR A 226 -15.62 -12.24 0.58
CA THR A 226 -15.36 -13.69 0.44
C THR A 226 -14.53 -14.03 -0.82
N GLY A 227 -13.47 -13.27 -1.06
CA GLY A 227 -12.54 -13.49 -2.18
C GLY A 227 -13.03 -13.04 -3.55
N VAL A 228 -14.12 -12.26 -3.63
CA VAL A 228 -14.69 -11.71 -4.87
C VAL A 228 -14.79 -10.19 -4.75
N ILE A 229 -14.46 -9.45 -5.79
CA ILE A 229 -14.76 -8.02 -5.88
C ILE A 229 -16.24 -7.88 -6.26
N THR A 230 -17.04 -7.34 -5.34
CA THR A 230 -18.49 -7.17 -5.50
C THR A 230 -18.87 -5.81 -6.01
N LYS A 231 -18.01 -4.80 -5.78
CA LYS A 231 -18.26 -3.42 -6.23
C LYS A 231 -16.95 -2.68 -6.49
N GLU A 232 -16.99 -1.77 -7.46
CA GLU A 232 -15.92 -0.84 -7.82
C GLU A 232 -16.52 0.54 -8.08
N GLY A 233 -15.81 1.61 -7.74
CA GLY A 233 -16.25 2.98 -8.03
C GLY A 233 -15.28 4.04 -7.52
N ALA A 234 -15.55 5.31 -7.81
CA ALA A 234 -14.83 6.41 -7.21
C ALA A 234 -15.03 6.39 -5.68
N GLY A 235 -13.98 6.72 -4.91
CA GLY A 235 -14.05 6.68 -3.45
C GLY A 235 -15.22 7.48 -2.88
N ARG A 236 -15.46 8.69 -3.41
CA ARG A 236 -16.57 9.56 -3.02
C ARG A 236 -17.96 8.94 -3.31
N ASP A 237 -18.08 8.19 -4.41
CA ASP A 237 -19.37 7.60 -4.82
C ASP A 237 -19.67 6.38 -3.94
N LEU A 238 -18.65 5.59 -3.60
CA LEU A 238 -18.79 4.48 -2.66
C LEU A 238 -19.11 4.93 -1.22
N LEU A 239 -18.69 6.12 -0.80
CA LEU A 239 -19.02 6.68 0.51
C LEU A 239 -20.51 6.98 0.70
N VAL A 240 -21.22 7.29 -0.37
CA VAL A 240 -22.66 7.60 -0.34
C VAL A 240 -23.52 6.44 -0.82
N ASP A 241 -22.92 5.34 -1.22
CA ASP A 241 -23.60 4.13 -1.65
C ASP A 241 -24.26 3.43 -0.44
N ASP A 242 -25.56 3.18 -0.52
CA ASP A 242 -26.35 2.67 0.61
C ASP A 242 -25.85 1.29 1.08
N ALA A 243 -25.50 0.37 0.17
CA ALA A 243 -25.01 -0.95 0.53
C ALA A 243 -23.65 -0.88 1.22
N VAL A 244 -22.75 0.02 0.78
CA VAL A 244 -21.44 0.24 1.41
C VAL A 244 -21.62 0.89 2.78
N ARG A 245 -22.56 1.82 2.93
CA ARG A 245 -22.87 2.49 4.21
C ARG A 245 -23.41 1.51 5.23
N GLU A 246 -24.36 0.69 4.85
CA GLU A 246 -24.93 -0.35 5.73
C GLU A 246 -23.88 -1.35 6.16
N ALA A 247 -23.07 -1.89 5.22
CA ALA A 247 -22.08 -2.93 5.50
C ALA A 247 -20.84 -2.45 6.27
N TYR A 248 -20.38 -1.20 6.02
CA TYR A 248 -19.04 -0.74 6.45
C TYR A 248 -19.03 0.58 7.23
N LEU A 249 -20.09 1.40 7.19
CA LEU A 249 -20.12 2.71 7.86
C LEU A 249 -21.03 2.73 9.09
N GLY A 250 -21.79 1.65 9.35
CA GLY A 250 -22.64 1.53 10.53
C GLY A 250 -23.79 2.54 10.56
N VAL A 251 -24.21 3.05 9.41
CA VAL A 251 -25.33 4.00 9.27
C VAL A 251 -26.48 3.22 8.63
N ALA A 252 -27.43 2.82 9.47
CA ALA A 252 -28.72 2.34 9.02
C ALA A 252 -29.65 3.55 8.74
#